data_443ac25550efb9299c34f456534360cf
#
_entry.id   443ac25550efb9299c34f456534360cf
#
_cell.length_a   1.000
_cell.length_b   1.000
_cell.length_c   1.000
_cell.angle_alpha   90.00
_cell.angle_beta   90.00
_cell.angle_gamma   90.00
#
_symmetry.space_group_name_H-M   'P 1'
#
loop_
_entity.id
_entity.type
_entity.pdbx_description
1 polymer ?
#
loop_
_entity_poly.entity_id
_entity_poly.type
_entity_poly.pdbx_seq_one_letter_code
_entity_poly.pdbx_strand_id
1 'polypeptide(L)'
;VSPASNRLERLFAACPELAGLEPGARDRLLRDGLPVGFAPGKVLFCPGAACEGYLLVLEGSLRVALLGEGGHEILLYRVGPGESCVLTTTCLLGRRTYPAEGVVEAELAGLLLPTPTAEALLDGSPTFRRFALAQIADRLAELLALVNEVAFRRMDARLAAWLAERAARFGPRLEITREAIAKELGTAREVVSRLLKEFERRGHLRLGRGSVELAPGARVALARLAGHDAAGLGDEITDARPPID
;
A
#
# COMPACT_ATOMS: atom_id res chain seq x y z
N VAL A 1 33.30 -26.76 -0.03
CA VAL A 1 32.50 -25.76 -0.82
C VAL A 1 33.32 -24.47 -0.79
N SER A 2 33.59 -23.86 -1.95
CA SER A 2 34.32 -22.60 -2.02
C SER A 2 33.49 -21.45 -1.37
N PRO A 3 34.13 -20.47 -0.68
CA PRO A 3 33.41 -19.30 -0.13
C PRO A 3 32.53 -18.58 -1.15
N ALA A 4 32.92 -18.61 -2.42
CA ALA A 4 32.13 -18.06 -3.53
C ALA A 4 30.86 -18.87 -3.84
N SER A 5 30.92 -20.21 -3.76
CA SER A 5 29.75 -21.09 -3.96
C SER A 5 28.72 -20.89 -2.85
N ASN A 6 29.14 -20.80 -1.61
CA ASN A 6 28.26 -20.55 -0.47
C ASN A 6 27.55 -19.16 -0.59
N ARG A 7 28.26 -18.15 -1.13
CA ARG A 7 27.68 -16.81 -1.34
C ARG A 7 26.56 -16.83 -2.39
N LEU A 8 26.76 -17.52 -3.51
CA LEU A 8 25.73 -17.67 -4.55
C LEU A 8 24.54 -18.49 -4.05
N GLU A 9 24.80 -19.57 -3.32
CA GLU A 9 23.72 -20.40 -2.74
C GLU A 9 22.82 -19.56 -1.83
N ARG A 10 23.39 -18.76 -0.94
CA ARG A 10 22.62 -17.85 -0.07
C ARG A 10 21.87 -16.78 -0.88
N LEU A 11 22.52 -16.19 -1.90
CA LEU A 11 21.89 -15.21 -2.76
C LEU A 11 20.69 -15.81 -3.50
N PHE A 12 20.85 -16.97 -4.14
CA PHE A 12 19.78 -17.58 -4.92
C PHE A 12 18.70 -18.22 -4.04
N ALA A 13 19.01 -18.55 -2.80
CA ALA A 13 18.02 -18.94 -1.82
C ALA A 13 17.14 -17.76 -1.41
N ALA A 14 17.72 -16.58 -1.24
CA ALA A 14 16.99 -15.34 -0.93
C ALA A 14 16.32 -14.72 -2.16
N CYS A 15 17.00 -14.73 -3.32
CA CYS A 15 16.56 -14.12 -4.58
C CYS A 15 16.50 -15.20 -5.69
N PRO A 16 15.48 -16.08 -5.72
CA PRO A 16 15.39 -17.16 -6.71
C PRO A 16 15.36 -16.66 -8.15
N GLU A 17 14.85 -15.46 -8.39
CA GLU A 17 14.79 -14.83 -9.70
C GLU A 17 16.18 -14.57 -10.31
N LEU A 18 17.19 -14.44 -9.46
CA LEU A 18 18.60 -14.27 -9.88
C LEU A 18 19.31 -15.60 -10.19
N ALA A 19 18.68 -16.76 -9.96
CA ALA A 19 19.29 -18.05 -10.28
C ALA A 19 19.61 -18.23 -11.77
N GLY A 20 18.85 -17.53 -12.63
CA GLY A 20 19.05 -17.48 -14.07
C GLY A 20 20.05 -16.42 -14.58
N LEU A 21 20.85 -15.80 -13.71
CA LEU A 21 21.85 -14.81 -14.13
C LEU A 21 22.80 -15.37 -15.18
N GLU A 22 23.09 -14.57 -16.18
CA GLU A 22 24.06 -14.86 -17.21
C GLU A 22 25.47 -15.08 -16.62
N PRO A 23 26.33 -15.95 -17.16
CA PRO A 23 27.63 -16.26 -16.59
C PRO A 23 28.48 -15.02 -16.30
N GLY A 24 28.58 -14.06 -17.22
CA GLY A 24 29.34 -12.83 -17.03
C GLY A 24 28.75 -11.90 -15.94
N ALA A 25 27.45 -11.87 -15.79
CA ALA A 25 26.77 -11.12 -14.72
C ALA A 25 27.01 -11.79 -13.35
N ARG A 26 26.94 -13.12 -13.29
CA ARG A 26 27.25 -13.92 -12.09
C ARG A 26 28.70 -13.71 -11.64
N ASP A 27 29.67 -13.78 -12.57
CA ASP A 27 31.07 -13.55 -12.29
C ASP A 27 31.34 -12.14 -11.77
N ARG A 28 30.68 -11.14 -12.34
CA ARG A 28 30.76 -9.75 -11.89
C ARG A 28 30.21 -9.59 -10.48
N LEU A 29 29.04 -10.16 -10.21
CA LEU A 29 28.39 -10.13 -8.89
C LEU A 29 29.27 -10.79 -7.83
N LEU A 30 29.92 -11.91 -8.13
CA LEU A 30 30.85 -12.59 -7.23
C LEU A 30 32.13 -11.81 -6.97
N ARG A 31 32.69 -11.20 -8.00
CA ARG A 31 33.95 -10.47 -7.93
C ARG A 31 33.80 -9.14 -7.19
N ASP A 32 32.76 -8.38 -7.53
CA ASP A 32 32.60 -7.00 -7.11
C ASP A 32 31.62 -6.84 -5.93
N GLY A 33 30.79 -7.85 -5.66
CA GLY A 33 29.81 -7.83 -4.58
C GLY A 33 30.49 -8.00 -3.20
N LEU A 34 30.18 -7.10 -2.30
CA LEU A 34 30.71 -7.03 -0.96
C LEU A 34 29.69 -7.60 0.04
N PRO A 35 30.01 -8.70 0.75
CA PRO A 35 29.19 -9.13 1.88
C PRO A 35 29.21 -8.06 2.96
N VAL A 36 28.04 -7.68 3.45
CA VAL A 36 27.88 -6.65 4.47
C VAL A 36 26.96 -7.13 5.57
N GLY A 37 27.18 -6.62 6.78
CA GLY A 37 26.33 -6.81 7.94
C GLY A 37 26.14 -5.50 8.68
N PHE A 38 24.90 -5.22 9.11
CA PHE A 38 24.55 -4.00 9.81
C PHE A 38 23.68 -4.30 11.02
N ALA A 39 24.03 -3.67 12.15
CA ALA A 39 23.26 -3.77 13.38
C ALA A 39 21.97 -2.94 13.30
N PRO A 40 20.93 -3.31 14.06
CA PRO A 40 19.71 -2.52 14.18
C PRO A 40 20.00 -1.06 14.58
N GLY A 41 19.25 -0.13 14.03
CA GLY A 41 19.44 1.32 14.23
C GLY A 41 20.48 1.96 13.32
N LYS A 42 21.24 1.19 12.53
CA LYS A 42 22.18 1.77 11.56
C LYS A 42 21.42 2.47 10.44
N VAL A 43 21.71 3.75 10.22
CA VAL A 43 21.22 4.51 9.04
C VAL A 43 22.12 4.14 7.85
N LEU A 44 21.53 3.66 6.78
CA LEU A 44 22.21 3.30 5.54
C LEU A 44 22.20 4.44 4.52
N PHE A 45 21.13 5.23 4.48
CA PHE A 45 21.02 6.44 3.67
C PHE A 45 20.03 7.42 4.29
N CYS A 46 20.18 8.71 3.99
CA CYS A 46 19.31 9.79 4.43
C CYS A 46 18.89 10.69 3.27
N PRO A 47 17.85 11.53 3.44
CA PRO A 47 17.43 12.48 2.42
C PRO A 47 18.59 13.35 1.92
N GLY A 48 18.71 13.48 0.60
CA GLY A 48 19.78 14.25 -0.03
C GLY A 48 21.10 13.50 -0.23
N ALA A 49 21.29 12.32 0.37
CA ALA A 49 22.48 11.50 0.16
C ALA A 49 22.55 10.94 -1.27
N ALA A 50 23.75 10.82 -1.80
CA ALA A 50 23.99 10.11 -3.07
C ALA A 50 23.87 8.60 -2.88
N CYS A 51 23.54 7.88 -3.94
CA CYS A 51 23.51 6.42 -3.93
C CYS A 51 24.96 5.88 -4.04
N GLU A 52 25.43 5.20 -2.99
CA GLU A 52 26.76 4.62 -2.92
C GLU A 52 26.84 3.17 -3.38
N GLY A 53 25.69 2.48 -3.50
CA GLY A 53 25.65 1.09 -3.94
C GLY A 53 24.24 0.51 -3.91
N TYR A 54 24.11 -0.70 -4.43
CA TYR A 54 22.87 -1.46 -4.54
C TYR A 54 22.90 -2.62 -3.57
N LEU A 55 22.07 -2.58 -2.55
CA LEU A 55 22.00 -3.61 -1.51
C LEU A 55 20.94 -4.67 -1.84
N LEU A 56 21.37 -5.92 -1.91
CA LEU A 56 20.50 -7.11 -1.91
C LEU A 56 20.43 -7.63 -0.47
N VAL A 57 19.25 -7.58 0.12
CA VAL A 57 19.04 -8.08 1.49
C VAL A 57 18.92 -9.59 1.45
N LEU A 58 19.72 -10.29 2.27
CA LEU A 58 19.69 -11.74 2.41
C LEU A 58 19.01 -12.17 3.70
N GLU A 59 19.18 -11.40 4.76
CA GLU A 59 18.60 -11.62 6.09
C GLU A 59 18.31 -10.28 6.74
N GLY A 60 17.35 -10.25 7.67
CA GLY A 60 16.98 -9.04 8.40
C GLY A 60 16.05 -8.13 7.65
N SER A 61 16.00 -6.86 8.05
CA SER A 61 15.10 -5.87 7.41
C SER A 61 15.62 -4.44 7.48
N LEU A 62 15.31 -3.67 6.46
CA LEU A 62 15.54 -2.23 6.36
C LEU A 62 14.18 -1.51 6.31
N ARG A 63 13.99 -0.55 7.21
CA ARG A 63 12.83 0.35 7.21
C ARG A 63 13.14 1.58 6.38
N VAL A 64 12.27 1.94 5.47
CA VAL A 64 12.37 3.13 4.63
C VAL A 64 11.24 4.08 4.96
N ALA A 65 11.58 5.32 5.38
CA ALA A 65 10.61 6.30 5.84
C ALA A 65 10.92 7.72 5.33
N LEU A 66 9.88 8.51 5.14
CA LEU A 66 9.99 9.96 4.95
C LEU A 66 10.07 10.64 6.31
N LEU A 67 10.97 11.61 6.43
CA LEU A 67 11.03 12.50 7.57
C LEU A 67 10.20 13.76 7.25
N GLY A 68 9.11 13.94 7.97
CA GLY A 68 8.26 15.12 7.86
C GLY A 68 8.76 16.27 8.75
N GLU A 69 8.25 17.49 8.49
CA GLU A 69 8.47 18.66 9.35
C GLU A 69 7.96 18.35 10.76
N GLY A 70 8.78 18.63 11.77
CA GLY A 70 8.45 18.33 13.18
C GLY A 70 8.85 16.94 13.67
N GLY A 71 9.64 16.17 12.91
CA GLY A 71 10.18 14.86 13.33
C GLY A 71 9.20 13.69 13.21
N HIS A 72 8.05 13.89 12.58
CA HIS A 72 7.14 12.80 12.28
C HIS A 72 7.68 11.93 11.13
N GLU A 73 7.75 10.62 11.36
CA GLU A 73 8.12 9.66 10.33
C GLU A 73 6.89 9.10 9.64
N ILE A 74 6.94 9.02 8.31
CA ILE A 74 5.95 8.30 7.51
C ILE A 74 6.64 7.08 6.92
N LEU A 75 6.29 5.90 7.43
CA LEU A 75 6.78 4.64 6.88
C LEU A 75 6.31 4.48 5.43
N LEU A 76 7.27 4.35 4.52
CA LEU A 76 6.97 4.05 3.12
C LEU A 76 6.86 2.54 2.90
N TYR A 77 7.90 1.80 3.29
CA TYR A 77 7.95 0.34 3.18
C TYR A 77 9.12 -0.25 3.96
N ARG A 78 9.15 -1.57 4.03
CA ARG A 78 10.27 -2.37 4.50
C ARG A 78 10.89 -3.12 3.33
N VAL A 79 12.20 -3.37 3.43
CA VAL A 79 12.96 -4.20 2.50
C VAL A 79 13.42 -5.42 3.28
N GLY A 80 12.98 -6.59 2.89
CA GLY A 80 13.28 -7.87 3.53
C GLY A 80 14.19 -8.78 2.70
N PRO A 81 14.36 -10.03 3.13
CA PRO A 81 15.16 -11.01 2.40
C PRO A 81 14.63 -11.25 0.98
N GLY A 82 15.54 -11.27 0.02
CA GLY A 82 15.20 -11.40 -1.42
C GLY A 82 14.86 -10.08 -2.10
N GLU A 83 14.85 -8.98 -1.36
CA GLU A 83 14.49 -7.68 -1.89
C GLU A 83 15.69 -6.74 -1.99
N SER A 84 15.50 -5.68 -2.77
CA SER A 84 16.37 -4.51 -2.82
C SER A 84 15.57 -3.24 -2.57
N CYS A 85 16.25 -2.18 -2.15
CA CYS A 85 15.58 -0.90 -1.96
C CYS A 85 15.20 -0.27 -3.32
N VAL A 86 13.89 -0.12 -3.56
CA VAL A 86 13.36 0.47 -4.80
C VAL A 86 13.86 1.89 -4.99
N LEU A 87 14.00 2.69 -3.91
CA LEU A 87 14.58 4.04 -4.01
C LEU A 87 16.02 3.99 -4.50
N THR A 88 16.82 2.99 -4.09
CA THR A 88 18.17 2.80 -4.62
C THR A 88 18.14 2.59 -6.14
N THR A 89 17.27 1.70 -6.63
CA THR A 89 17.10 1.47 -8.07
C THR A 89 16.71 2.76 -8.80
N THR A 90 15.74 3.52 -8.27
CA THR A 90 15.30 4.77 -8.89
C THR A 90 16.36 5.87 -8.84
N CYS A 91 17.15 5.94 -7.76
CA CYS A 91 18.26 6.88 -7.64
C CYS A 91 19.38 6.57 -8.64
N LEU A 92 19.73 5.29 -8.81
CA LEU A 92 20.71 4.85 -9.82
C LEU A 92 20.25 5.18 -11.23
N LEU A 93 19.04 4.73 -11.61
CA LEU A 93 18.50 4.96 -12.95
C LEU A 93 18.26 6.46 -13.26
N GLY A 94 17.80 7.21 -12.26
CA GLY A 94 17.45 8.62 -12.40
C GLY A 94 18.57 9.60 -12.07
N ARG A 95 19.75 9.12 -11.63
CA ARG A 95 20.87 9.93 -11.13
C ARG A 95 20.41 10.98 -10.11
N ARG A 96 19.62 10.53 -9.13
CA ARG A 96 18.99 11.36 -8.09
C ARG A 96 19.54 11.00 -6.72
N THR A 97 19.36 11.90 -5.77
CA THR A 97 19.60 11.65 -4.35
C THR A 97 18.41 10.94 -3.70
N TYR A 98 18.62 10.33 -2.54
CA TYR A 98 17.55 9.71 -1.79
C TYR A 98 16.54 10.75 -1.29
N PRO A 99 15.23 10.53 -1.46
CA PRO A 99 14.19 11.39 -0.90
C PRO A 99 13.80 11.01 0.54
N ALA A 100 14.29 9.88 1.05
CA ALA A 100 13.87 9.26 2.29
C ALA A 100 15.07 8.73 3.08
N GLU A 101 14.83 8.29 4.32
CA GLU A 101 15.81 7.63 5.17
C GLU A 101 15.61 6.12 5.14
N GLY A 102 16.73 5.37 5.19
CA GLY A 102 16.75 3.91 5.36
C GLY A 102 17.47 3.53 6.63
N VAL A 103 16.75 2.89 7.56
CA VAL A 103 17.28 2.45 8.88
C VAL A 103 17.12 0.95 9.02
N VAL A 104 18.18 0.29 9.45
CA VAL A 104 18.17 -1.15 9.76
C VAL A 104 17.23 -1.40 10.94
N GLU A 105 16.19 -2.22 10.75
CA GLU A 105 15.18 -2.52 11.78
C GLU A 105 15.51 -3.82 12.50
N ALA A 106 15.92 -4.87 11.75
CA ALA A 106 16.45 -6.12 12.29
C ALA A 106 17.85 -6.33 11.75
N GLU A 107 18.71 -7.02 12.51
CA GLU A 107 20.10 -7.33 12.09
C GLU A 107 20.13 -7.79 10.64
N LEU A 108 20.83 -7.04 9.80
CA LEU A 108 20.77 -7.17 8.36
C LEU A 108 22.08 -7.75 7.83
N ALA A 109 21.95 -8.84 7.07
CA ALA A 109 23.02 -9.36 6.23
C ALA A 109 22.65 -9.24 4.77
N GLY A 110 23.58 -8.84 3.92
CA GLY A 110 23.30 -8.61 2.51
C GLY A 110 24.53 -8.64 1.62
N LEU A 111 24.29 -8.42 0.34
CA LEU A 111 25.32 -8.24 -0.67
C LEU A 111 25.22 -6.81 -1.23
N LEU A 112 26.24 -6.00 -0.96
CA LEU A 112 26.32 -4.64 -1.47
C LEU A 112 27.09 -4.64 -2.79
N LEU A 113 26.45 -4.18 -3.85
CA LEU A 113 27.06 -3.95 -5.16
C LEU A 113 27.45 -2.48 -5.27
N PRO A 114 28.72 -2.13 -5.48
CA PRO A 114 29.12 -0.75 -5.76
C PRO A 114 28.33 -0.19 -6.96
N THR A 115 28.04 1.12 -6.93
CA THR A 115 27.26 1.81 -7.98
C THR A 115 27.68 1.43 -9.41
N PRO A 116 28.99 1.44 -9.80
CA PRO A 116 29.38 1.08 -11.17
C PRO A 116 29.06 -0.38 -11.50
N THR A 117 29.14 -1.28 -10.53
CA THR A 117 28.80 -2.70 -10.72
C THR A 117 27.30 -2.89 -10.92
N ALA A 118 26.49 -2.21 -10.11
CA ALA A 118 25.03 -2.25 -10.22
C ALA A 118 24.56 -1.67 -11.57
N GLU A 119 25.10 -0.54 -12.00
CA GLU A 119 24.81 0.05 -13.31
C GLU A 119 25.18 -0.91 -14.44
N ALA A 120 26.38 -1.49 -14.39
CA ALA A 120 26.81 -2.44 -15.42
C ALA A 120 25.97 -3.74 -15.45
N LEU A 121 25.41 -4.17 -14.30
CA LEU A 121 24.48 -5.28 -14.26
C LEU A 121 23.10 -4.90 -14.81
N LEU A 122 22.59 -3.71 -14.49
CA LEU A 122 21.35 -3.18 -15.05
C LEU A 122 21.42 -3.03 -16.58
N ASP A 123 22.54 -2.59 -17.10
CA ASP A 123 22.75 -2.42 -18.54
C ASP A 123 23.00 -3.74 -19.27
N GLY A 124 23.83 -4.61 -18.71
CA GLY A 124 24.37 -5.79 -19.39
C GLY A 124 23.66 -7.11 -19.10
N SER A 125 22.83 -7.20 -18.04
CA SER A 125 22.14 -8.43 -17.67
C SER A 125 20.62 -8.27 -17.77
N PRO A 126 19.96 -8.87 -18.76
CA PRO A 126 18.50 -8.91 -18.84
C PRO A 126 17.85 -9.52 -17.60
N THR A 127 18.47 -10.53 -17.00
CA THR A 127 17.95 -11.17 -15.78
C THR A 127 18.00 -10.25 -14.57
N PHE A 128 19.15 -9.57 -14.33
CA PHE A 128 19.27 -8.62 -13.22
C PHE A 128 18.35 -7.41 -13.42
N ARG A 129 18.28 -6.87 -14.63
CA ARG A 129 17.37 -5.76 -14.95
C ARG A 129 15.91 -6.13 -14.72
N ARG A 130 15.48 -7.34 -15.12
CA ARG A 130 14.11 -7.83 -14.89
C ARG A 130 13.82 -7.93 -13.40
N PHE A 131 14.74 -8.48 -12.61
CA PHE A 131 14.63 -8.53 -11.15
C PHE A 131 14.44 -7.13 -10.56
N ALA A 132 15.32 -6.18 -10.90
CA ALA A 132 15.24 -4.81 -10.37
C ALA A 132 13.94 -4.08 -10.77
N LEU A 133 13.47 -4.27 -12.00
CA LEU A 133 12.22 -3.68 -12.47
C LEU A 133 10.98 -4.35 -11.86
N ALA A 134 11.03 -5.67 -11.62
CA ALA A 134 9.94 -6.38 -10.93
C ALA A 134 9.73 -5.84 -9.51
N GLN A 135 10.80 -5.60 -8.76
CA GLN A 135 10.74 -4.97 -7.43
C GLN A 135 10.03 -3.60 -7.46
N ILE A 136 10.30 -2.78 -8.50
CA ILE A 136 9.61 -1.50 -8.68
C ILE A 136 8.13 -1.71 -9.02
N ALA A 137 7.83 -2.65 -9.91
CA ALA A 137 6.45 -2.94 -10.33
C ALA A 137 5.60 -3.44 -9.16
N ASP A 138 6.13 -4.35 -8.34
CA ASP A 138 5.47 -4.87 -7.15
C ASP A 138 5.17 -3.75 -6.15
N ARG A 139 6.16 -2.88 -5.89
CA ARG A 139 5.98 -1.74 -4.99
C ARG A 139 4.96 -0.74 -5.53
N LEU A 140 4.94 -0.49 -6.84
CA LEU A 140 3.94 0.36 -7.46
C LEU A 140 2.53 -0.25 -7.32
N ALA A 141 2.40 -1.56 -7.52
CA ALA A 141 1.13 -2.25 -7.33
C ALA A 141 0.62 -2.14 -5.89
N GLU A 142 1.49 -2.31 -4.88
CA GLU A 142 1.14 -2.13 -3.47
C GLU A 142 0.68 -0.69 -3.17
N LEU A 143 1.39 0.31 -3.69
CA LEU A 143 1.02 1.72 -3.52
C LEU A 143 -0.32 2.03 -4.17
N LEU A 144 -0.59 1.51 -5.37
CA LEU A 144 -1.88 1.67 -6.04
C LEU A 144 -3.01 0.99 -5.26
N ALA A 145 -2.75 -0.19 -4.68
CA ALA A 145 -3.72 -0.87 -3.81
C ALA A 145 -4.04 -0.04 -2.56
N LEU A 146 -3.01 0.54 -1.91
CA LEU A 146 -3.19 1.42 -0.75
C LEU A 146 -3.97 2.69 -1.11
N VAL A 147 -3.65 3.35 -2.22
CA VAL A 147 -4.38 4.53 -2.70
C VAL A 147 -5.85 4.17 -2.96
N ASN A 148 -6.10 3.04 -3.60
CA ASN A 148 -7.45 2.54 -3.79
C ASN A 148 -8.16 2.33 -2.45
N GLU A 149 -7.54 1.63 -1.49
CA GLU A 149 -8.13 1.38 -0.17
C GLU A 149 -8.51 2.70 0.54
N VAL A 150 -7.60 3.66 0.60
CA VAL A 150 -7.85 4.97 1.23
C VAL A 150 -8.96 5.74 0.50
N ALA A 151 -8.95 5.76 -0.83
CA ALA A 151 -9.97 6.42 -1.63
C ALA A 151 -11.35 5.79 -1.41
N PHE A 152 -11.42 4.44 -1.31
CA PHE A 152 -12.68 3.73 -1.09
C PHE A 152 -13.20 3.89 0.34
N ARG A 153 -12.35 3.79 1.37
CA ARG A 153 -12.77 4.02 2.77
C ARG A 153 -13.33 5.41 2.99
N ARG A 154 -12.82 6.44 2.30
CA ARG A 154 -13.40 7.78 2.35
C ARG A 154 -14.71 7.88 1.60
N MET A 155 -14.90 7.11 0.54
CA MET A 155 -16.11 7.16 -0.26
C MET A 155 -17.23 6.32 0.33
N ASP A 156 -16.96 5.17 0.95
CA ASP A 156 -17.96 4.38 1.66
C ASP A 156 -18.49 5.14 2.87
N ALA A 157 -17.63 5.80 3.66
CA ALA A 157 -18.04 6.66 4.75
C ALA A 157 -18.91 7.83 4.28
N ARG A 158 -18.55 8.50 3.18
CA ARG A 158 -19.33 9.60 2.57
C ARG A 158 -20.69 9.11 2.06
N LEU A 159 -20.72 7.96 1.37
CA LEU A 159 -21.97 7.36 0.90
C LEU A 159 -22.84 6.91 2.07
N ALA A 160 -22.25 6.32 3.11
CA ALA A 160 -22.99 5.91 4.31
C ALA A 160 -23.61 7.10 5.04
N ALA A 161 -22.85 8.20 5.23
CA ALA A 161 -23.34 9.45 5.82
C ALA A 161 -24.50 10.01 5.00
N TRP A 162 -24.31 10.10 3.69
CA TRP A 162 -25.30 10.64 2.76
C TRP A 162 -26.60 9.82 2.76
N LEU A 163 -26.51 8.48 2.77
CA LEU A 163 -27.67 7.59 2.86
C LEU A 163 -28.40 7.74 4.20
N ALA A 164 -27.67 7.80 5.30
CA ALA A 164 -28.25 7.95 6.64
C ALA A 164 -29.00 9.28 6.79
N GLU A 165 -28.40 10.39 6.33
CA GLU A 165 -29.01 11.72 6.34
C GLU A 165 -30.29 11.78 5.47
N ARG A 166 -30.21 11.26 4.23
CA ARG A 166 -31.37 11.24 3.33
C ARG A 166 -32.48 10.35 3.87
N ALA A 167 -32.17 9.20 4.43
CA ALA A 167 -33.16 8.32 5.03
C ALA A 167 -33.81 8.95 6.28
N ALA A 168 -33.08 9.75 7.04
CA ALA A 168 -33.63 10.51 8.17
C ALA A 168 -34.66 11.57 7.70
N ARG A 169 -34.43 12.18 6.55
CA ARG A 169 -35.26 13.27 6.02
C ARG A 169 -36.44 12.80 5.18
N PHE A 170 -36.26 11.75 4.39
CA PHE A 170 -37.22 11.31 3.36
C PHE A 170 -37.77 9.89 3.59
N GLY A 171 -37.39 9.24 4.69
CA GLY A 171 -37.75 7.84 4.98
C GLY A 171 -36.76 6.83 4.40
N PRO A 172 -36.92 5.54 4.75
CA PRO A 172 -35.96 4.49 4.43
C PRO A 172 -35.87 4.15 2.94
N ARG A 173 -36.89 4.50 2.15
CA ARG A 173 -36.92 4.25 0.71
C ARG A 173 -36.62 5.53 -0.07
N LEU A 174 -35.50 5.52 -0.76
CA LEU A 174 -34.99 6.64 -1.56
C LEU A 174 -35.18 6.34 -3.04
N GLU A 175 -36.02 7.10 -3.72
CA GLU A 175 -36.18 7.01 -5.19
C GLU A 175 -35.07 7.85 -5.85
N ILE A 176 -33.92 7.19 -6.08
CA ILE A 176 -32.74 7.84 -6.62
C ILE A 176 -31.90 6.88 -7.45
N THR A 177 -31.31 7.39 -8.54
CA THR A 177 -30.44 6.63 -9.40
C THR A 177 -28.99 6.66 -8.90
N ARG A 178 -28.21 5.62 -9.22
CA ARG A 178 -26.77 5.56 -8.94
C ARG A 178 -25.99 6.72 -9.55
N GLU A 179 -26.45 7.20 -10.71
CA GLU A 179 -25.90 8.35 -11.40
C GLU A 179 -26.12 9.66 -10.60
N ALA A 180 -27.32 9.86 -10.07
CA ALA A 180 -27.64 11.02 -9.24
C ALA A 180 -26.83 11.01 -7.94
N ILE A 181 -26.69 9.85 -7.28
CA ILE A 181 -25.82 9.69 -6.10
C ILE A 181 -24.36 10.03 -6.43
N ALA A 182 -23.87 9.52 -7.57
CA ALA A 182 -22.51 9.77 -8.01
C ALA A 182 -22.23 11.26 -8.24
N LYS A 183 -23.19 11.95 -8.87
CA LYS A 183 -23.10 13.40 -9.11
C LYS A 183 -23.06 14.19 -7.79
N GLU A 184 -23.91 13.85 -6.83
CA GLU A 184 -23.96 14.55 -5.52
C GLU A 184 -22.68 14.29 -4.69
N LEU A 185 -22.13 13.08 -4.77
CA LEU A 185 -20.91 12.72 -4.05
C LEU A 185 -19.62 13.08 -4.79
N GLY A 186 -19.70 13.58 -6.03
CA GLY A 186 -18.53 13.94 -6.84
C GLY A 186 -17.66 12.72 -7.16
N THR A 187 -18.30 11.60 -7.55
CA THR A 187 -17.61 10.35 -7.86
C THR A 187 -18.18 9.68 -9.11
N ALA A 188 -17.59 8.57 -9.54
CA ALA A 188 -18.08 7.81 -10.70
C ALA A 188 -19.25 6.89 -10.32
N ARG A 189 -20.19 6.68 -11.25
CA ARG A 189 -21.34 5.77 -11.09
C ARG A 189 -20.92 4.34 -10.74
N GLU A 190 -19.81 3.86 -11.30
CA GLU A 190 -19.25 2.54 -11.08
C GLU A 190 -18.84 2.36 -9.61
N VAL A 191 -18.25 3.40 -9.00
CA VAL A 191 -17.85 3.42 -7.58
C VAL A 191 -19.09 3.31 -6.70
N VAL A 192 -20.11 4.14 -6.93
CA VAL A 192 -21.38 4.09 -6.20
C VAL A 192 -22.04 2.73 -6.36
N SER A 193 -22.06 2.18 -7.58
CA SER A 193 -22.66 0.87 -7.85
C SER A 193 -22.01 -0.24 -7.06
N ARG A 194 -20.69 -0.22 -6.93
CA ARG A 194 -19.92 -1.22 -6.17
C ARG A 194 -20.16 -1.08 -4.67
N LEU A 195 -20.11 0.13 -4.13
CA LEU A 195 -20.34 0.39 -2.70
C LEU A 195 -21.77 0.05 -2.28
N LEU A 196 -22.78 0.39 -3.08
CA LEU A 196 -24.17 0.02 -2.79
C LEU A 196 -24.37 -1.49 -2.81
N LYS A 197 -23.74 -2.24 -3.73
CA LYS A 197 -23.77 -3.71 -3.73
C LYS A 197 -23.09 -4.28 -2.48
N GLU A 198 -22.03 -3.67 -2.00
CA GLU A 198 -21.36 -4.07 -0.77
C GLU A 198 -22.25 -3.84 0.46
N PHE A 199 -22.94 -2.69 0.53
CA PHE A 199 -23.89 -2.41 1.60
C PHE A 199 -25.11 -3.35 1.54
N GLU A 200 -25.56 -3.73 0.34
CA GLU A 200 -26.61 -4.74 0.15
C GLU A 200 -26.15 -6.12 0.64
N ARG A 201 -24.94 -6.54 0.28
CA ARG A 201 -24.34 -7.80 0.73
C ARG A 201 -24.20 -7.88 2.26
N ARG A 202 -23.93 -6.74 2.91
CA ARG A 202 -23.87 -6.61 4.37
C ARG A 202 -25.26 -6.50 5.02
N GLY A 203 -26.32 -6.49 4.24
CA GLY A 203 -27.70 -6.41 4.75
C GLY A 203 -28.14 -5.02 5.19
N HIS A 204 -27.40 -3.96 4.84
CA HIS A 204 -27.76 -2.59 5.23
C HIS A 204 -28.86 -1.98 4.34
N LEU A 205 -29.02 -2.47 3.12
CA LEU A 205 -30.01 -1.95 2.19
C LEU A 205 -30.41 -2.99 1.14
N ARG A 206 -31.44 -2.68 0.36
CA ARG A 206 -31.87 -3.40 -0.85
C ARG A 206 -31.83 -2.47 -2.04
N LEU A 207 -31.39 -2.96 -3.18
CA LEU A 207 -31.31 -2.21 -4.42
C LEU A 207 -32.50 -2.54 -5.31
N GLY A 208 -33.24 -1.49 -5.71
CA GLY A 208 -34.31 -1.54 -6.69
C GLY A 208 -33.93 -0.90 -8.03
N ARG A 209 -34.85 -0.91 -8.98
CA ARG A 209 -34.71 -0.20 -10.25
C ARG A 209 -34.92 1.30 -10.03
N GLY A 210 -33.80 2.04 -9.86
CA GLY A 210 -33.84 3.48 -9.57
C GLY A 210 -34.17 3.82 -8.11
N SER A 211 -34.09 2.85 -7.20
CA SER A 211 -34.35 3.07 -5.78
C SER A 211 -33.34 2.34 -4.89
N VAL A 212 -33.18 2.85 -3.68
CA VAL A 212 -32.39 2.27 -2.59
C VAL A 212 -33.24 2.25 -1.35
N GLU A 213 -33.42 1.09 -0.74
CA GLU A 213 -34.24 0.92 0.47
C GLU A 213 -33.35 0.46 1.62
N LEU A 214 -33.28 1.27 2.68
CA LEU A 214 -32.49 0.94 3.86
C LEU A 214 -33.21 -0.13 4.70
N ALA A 215 -32.48 -1.12 5.16
CA ALA A 215 -33.00 -2.13 6.10
C ALA A 215 -33.32 -1.48 7.47
N PRO A 216 -34.24 -2.07 8.25
CA PRO A 216 -34.50 -1.62 9.62
C PRO A 216 -33.22 -1.55 10.45
N GLY A 217 -32.97 -0.43 11.12
CA GLY A 217 -31.75 -0.20 11.90
C GLY A 217 -30.49 0.15 11.09
N ALA A 218 -30.50 0.04 9.77
CA ALA A 218 -29.32 0.31 8.93
C ALA A 218 -28.85 1.77 9.01
N ARG A 219 -29.74 2.72 9.31
CA ARG A 219 -29.38 4.14 9.50
C ARG A 219 -28.30 4.32 10.56
N VAL A 220 -28.45 3.66 11.70
CA VAL A 220 -27.46 3.71 12.80
C VAL A 220 -26.15 3.04 12.39
N ALA A 221 -26.23 1.88 11.73
CA ALA A 221 -25.04 1.18 11.24
C ALA A 221 -24.26 2.01 10.20
N LEU A 222 -24.97 2.66 9.28
CA LEU A 222 -24.37 3.54 8.27
C LEU A 222 -23.78 4.83 8.90
N ALA A 223 -24.45 5.41 9.91
CA ALA A 223 -23.91 6.56 10.63
C ALA A 223 -22.59 6.22 11.37
N ARG A 224 -22.49 5.03 11.95
CA ARG A 224 -21.24 4.54 12.55
C ARG A 224 -20.12 4.32 11.51
N LEU A 225 -20.46 3.77 10.36
CA LEU A 225 -19.50 3.64 9.24
C LEU A 225 -18.99 5.00 8.73
N ALA A 226 -19.83 6.03 8.84
CA ALA A 226 -19.49 7.40 8.49
C ALA A 226 -18.56 8.10 9.52
N GLY A 227 -18.26 7.46 10.64
CA GLY A 227 -17.47 8.07 11.72
C GLY A 227 -18.24 9.11 12.55
N HIS A 228 -19.58 9.13 12.45
CA HIS A 228 -20.43 9.92 13.33
C HIS A 228 -20.73 9.11 14.58
N ASP A 229 -20.24 9.56 15.72
CA ASP A 229 -20.65 9.01 17.01
C ASP A 229 -22.18 9.09 17.14
N ALA A 230 -22.80 7.98 17.57
CA ALA A 230 -24.26 7.82 17.68
C ALA A 230 -24.92 8.72 18.75
N ALA A 231 -24.18 9.65 19.33
CA ALA A 231 -24.64 10.55 20.40
C ALA A 231 -25.61 11.66 19.94
N GLY A 232 -25.87 11.78 18.64
CA GLY A 232 -26.78 12.80 18.06
C GLY A 232 -28.09 12.27 17.47
N LEU A 233 -28.31 10.95 17.46
CA LEU A 233 -29.53 10.35 16.92
C LEU A 233 -30.47 10.00 18.08
N GLY A 234 -31.15 11.04 18.65
CA GLY A 234 -32.12 10.90 19.70
C GLY A 234 -33.16 9.81 19.43
N ASP A 235 -33.43 8.99 20.44
CA ASP A 235 -34.57 8.11 20.54
C ASP A 235 -35.85 8.94 20.52
N GLU A 236 -36.40 9.25 19.38
CA GLU A 236 -37.81 9.59 19.19
C GLU A 236 -38.56 8.33 18.72
N ILE A 237 -38.66 7.35 19.63
CA ILE A 237 -39.79 6.41 19.62
C ILE A 237 -40.74 6.91 20.67
N THR A 238 -41.53 7.90 20.33
CA THR A 238 -42.70 8.31 21.11
C THR A 238 -43.75 7.22 20.98
N ASP A 239 -43.99 6.59 22.11
CA ASP A 239 -45.12 5.74 22.45
C ASP A 239 -46.47 6.37 22.03
N ALA A 240 -46.99 6.00 20.87
CA ALA A 240 -48.39 6.31 20.50
C ALA A 240 -49.26 5.16 20.95
N ARG A 241 -49.67 5.18 22.24
CA ARG A 241 -50.84 4.42 22.70
C ARG A 241 -52.10 4.98 22.01
N PRO A 242 -52.96 4.14 21.44
CA PRO A 242 -54.28 4.57 20.99
C PRO A 242 -55.15 4.85 22.22
N PRO A 243 -56.07 5.86 22.14
CA PRO A 243 -57.02 6.09 23.24
C PRO A 243 -58.05 4.96 23.31
N ILE A 244 -58.27 4.56 24.56
CA ILE A 244 -59.34 3.66 24.95
C ILE A 244 -60.63 4.52 25.01
N ASP A 245 -61.62 4.17 24.22
CA ASP A 245 -63.03 4.28 24.52
C ASP A 245 -63.81 3.13 23.88
#